data_eb41534b5fe0375884a1efd804777d5e
#
_entry.id   eb41534b5fe0375884a1efd804777d5e
#
_cell.length_a   1.000
_cell.length_b   1.000
_cell.length_c   1.000
_cell.angle_alpha   90.00
_cell.angle_beta   90.00
_cell.angle_gamma   90.00
#
_symmetry.space_group_name_H-M   'P 1'
#
loop_
_entity.id
_entity.type
_entity.pdbx_description
1 polymer ?
#
loop_
_entity_poly.entity_id
_entity_poly.type
_entity_poly.pdbx_seq_one_letter_code
_entity_poly.pdbx_strand_id
1 'polypeptide(L)'
;MKVSFFLLRFPVASETFVLNQIAAFIDMGYEVEIVAIHKGDMTNTHAVFDHYQLGEKTTWLLDEPNGKLAKLKSRAMNTLRGAGRLQTWRALNFGRYGDESRNMILSAICGRQPSPLSADVFIAHFGPAGVTAAKLRELGLLRGKIATVFHGVDVSHRDVLNHYTPEYQQLFNRGDLMLPISRLWASRLQQMGCPAQKIAVSRMGVNMEKFSLRPLKTPGQPLKMISVARLTEKKGLHVAIEACRLLRERGVDFRYHILGIGPWERRLRTMIEQFQLEEYVVMPGFKPNHEVKAMLDEADLFLLPSVTGADGDMEGIPVALMEAMAVGIPVVSTLHSGIPELIDANRSGWLVPEYDASALADRLAQFADVEQQELSAMLKRAREKVENEFNQQRIYRELASLLQTL
;
A
#
# COMPACT_ATOMS: atom_id res chain seq x y z
N MET A 1 -25.21 -9.38 -0.39
CA MET A 1 -24.55 -8.33 -1.24
C MET A 1 -23.41 -8.97 -1.99
N LYS A 2 -23.35 -8.72 -3.28
CA LYS A 2 -22.26 -9.16 -4.16
C LYS A 2 -21.22 -8.04 -4.30
N VAL A 3 -19.99 -8.33 -3.93
CA VAL A 3 -18.86 -7.40 -3.99
C VAL A 3 -17.86 -7.88 -5.02
N SER A 4 -17.47 -7.01 -5.95
CA SER A 4 -16.46 -7.32 -6.95
C SER A 4 -15.22 -6.47 -6.72
N PHE A 5 -14.06 -7.09 -6.59
CA PHE A 5 -12.78 -6.37 -6.53
C PHE A 5 -12.28 -6.10 -7.95
N PHE A 6 -12.12 -4.83 -8.30
CA PHE A 6 -11.67 -4.40 -9.61
C PHE A 6 -10.20 -3.99 -9.57
N LEU A 7 -9.36 -4.65 -10.36
CA LEU A 7 -7.90 -4.54 -10.31
C LEU A 7 -7.32 -4.37 -11.72
N LEU A 8 -6.24 -3.59 -11.85
CA LEU A 8 -5.54 -3.50 -13.13
C LEU A 8 -4.81 -4.81 -13.47
N ARG A 9 -4.28 -5.47 -12.44
CA ARG A 9 -3.56 -6.76 -12.56
C ARG A 9 -3.82 -7.60 -11.32
N PHE A 10 -3.97 -8.91 -11.48
CA PHE A 10 -4.14 -9.82 -10.34
C PHE A 10 -3.67 -11.24 -10.69
N PRO A 11 -2.99 -11.96 -9.77
CA PRO A 11 -2.47 -11.47 -8.49
C PRO A 11 -1.19 -10.64 -8.65
N VAL A 12 -0.86 -9.83 -7.61
CA VAL A 12 0.39 -9.07 -7.51
C VAL A 12 1.03 -9.37 -6.15
N ALA A 13 2.24 -9.91 -6.15
CA ALA A 13 2.90 -10.39 -4.93
C ALA A 13 3.09 -9.31 -3.85
N SER A 14 3.27 -8.04 -4.24
CA SER A 14 3.44 -6.91 -3.31
C SER A 14 2.12 -6.33 -2.76
N GLU A 15 0.96 -6.81 -3.24
CA GLU A 15 -0.36 -6.30 -2.87
C GLU A 15 -1.11 -7.27 -1.93
N THR A 16 -0.41 -7.78 -0.91
CA THR A 16 -0.98 -8.71 0.07
C THR A 16 -2.18 -8.13 0.82
N PHE A 17 -2.25 -6.82 0.96
CA PHE A 17 -3.39 -6.14 1.56
C PHE A 17 -4.68 -6.31 0.75
N VAL A 18 -4.60 -6.37 -0.59
CA VAL A 18 -5.76 -6.67 -1.45
C VAL A 18 -6.23 -8.09 -1.19
N LEU A 19 -5.30 -9.07 -1.17
CA LEU A 19 -5.62 -10.47 -0.87
C LEU A 19 -6.29 -10.62 0.51
N ASN A 20 -5.75 -9.95 1.53
CA ASN A 20 -6.32 -9.99 2.87
C ASN A 20 -7.72 -9.37 2.94
N GLN A 21 -7.97 -8.30 2.19
CA GLN A 21 -9.30 -7.68 2.13
C GLN A 21 -10.31 -8.58 1.41
N ILE A 22 -9.93 -9.18 0.29
CA ILE A 22 -10.76 -10.16 -0.43
C ILE A 22 -11.13 -11.32 0.50
N ALA A 23 -10.13 -11.92 1.18
CA ALA A 23 -10.34 -13.02 2.11
C ALA A 23 -11.32 -12.62 3.24
N ALA A 24 -11.13 -11.45 3.83
CA ALA A 24 -12.00 -10.97 4.90
C ALA A 24 -13.46 -10.77 4.44
N PHE A 25 -13.69 -10.30 3.21
CA PHE A 25 -15.05 -10.20 2.68
C PHE A 25 -15.69 -11.57 2.44
N ILE A 26 -14.90 -12.56 2.00
CA ILE A 26 -15.39 -13.95 1.90
C ILE A 26 -15.73 -14.50 3.28
N ASP A 27 -14.86 -14.31 4.29
CA ASP A 27 -15.08 -14.77 5.66
C ASP A 27 -16.29 -14.11 6.33
N MET A 28 -16.62 -12.87 5.95
CA MET A 28 -17.85 -12.18 6.38
C MET A 28 -19.11 -12.65 5.65
N GLY A 29 -19.00 -13.63 4.72
CA GLY A 29 -20.13 -14.21 4.01
C GLY A 29 -20.64 -13.40 2.81
N TYR A 30 -19.85 -12.46 2.26
CA TYR A 30 -20.20 -11.77 1.03
C TYR A 30 -19.97 -12.67 -0.19
N GLU A 31 -20.81 -12.53 -1.21
CA GLU A 31 -20.51 -13.08 -2.54
C GLU A 31 -19.41 -12.25 -3.17
N VAL A 32 -18.21 -12.82 -3.33
CA VAL A 32 -17.03 -12.11 -3.81
C VAL A 32 -16.60 -12.61 -5.17
N GLU A 33 -16.43 -11.68 -6.10
CA GLU A 33 -15.78 -11.87 -7.40
C GLU A 33 -14.58 -10.95 -7.56
N ILE A 34 -13.65 -11.32 -8.42
CA ILE A 34 -12.49 -10.50 -8.77
C ILE A 34 -12.54 -10.26 -10.27
N VAL A 35 -12.44 -9.00 -10.66
CA VAL A 35 -12.32 -8.58 -12.06
C VAL A 35 -10.98 -7.91 -12.23
N ALA A 36 -10.10 -8.49 -13.03
CA ALA A 36 -8.79 -7.94 -13.32
C ALA A 36 -8.62 -7.68 -14.82
N ILE A 37 -8.01 -6.55 -15.19
CA ILE A 37 -7.73 -6.26 -16.61
C ILE A 37 -6.69 -7.25 -17.12
N HIS A 38 -5.57 -7.39 -16.42
CA HIS A 38 -4.45 -8.24 -16.83
C HIS A 38 -4.20 -9.36 -15.82
N LYS A 39 -3.74 -10.50 -16.32
CA LYS A 39 -3.25 -11.59 -15.49
C LYS A 39 -1.91 -11.21 -14.86
N GLY A 40 -1.76 -11.48 -13.58
CA GLY A 40 -0.53 -11.29 -12.81
C GLY A 40 0.42 -12.48 -12.88
N ASP A 41 1.38 -12.50 -11.98
CA ASP A 41 2.31 -13.62 -11.84
C ASP A 41 1.63 -14.74 -11.03
N MET A 42 1.36 -15.86 -11.70
CA MET A 42 0.74 -17.05 -11.11
C MET A 42 1.77 -18.02 -10.50
N THR A 43 3.07 -17.74 -10.67
CA THR A 43 4.13 -18.65 -10.17
C THR A 43 4.52 -18.33 -8.72
N ASN A 44 4.27 -17.10 -8.26
CA ASN A 44 4.56 -16.61 -6.92
C ASN A 44 3.29 -16.11 -6.23
N THR A 45 2.31 -16.98 -6.09
CA THR A 45 1.07 -16.65 -5.38
C THR A 45 1.26 -16.77 -3.87
N HIS A 46 0.56 -15.94 -3.12
CA HIS A 46 0.52 -16.02 -1.67
C HIS A 46 -0.42 -17.16 -1.22
N ALA A 47 -0.14 -17.83 -0.09
CA ALA A 47 -0.96 -18.92 0.43
C ALA A 47 -2.46 -18.59 0.55
N VAL A 48 -2.81 -17.33 0.82
CA VAL A 48 -4.20 -16.84 0.82
C VAL A 48 -4.87 -17.00 -0.54
N PHE A 49 -4.14 -16.81 -1.64
CA PHE A 49 -4.68 -16.95 -3.00
C PHE A 49 -5.16 -18.38 -3.26
N ASP A 50 -4.36 -19.36 -2.85
CA ASP A 50 -4.67 -20.78 -3.06
C ASP A 50 -5.75 -21.26 -2.06
N HIS A 51 -5.65 -20.83 -0.79
CA HIS A 51 -6.60 -21.20 0.25
C HIS A 51 -8.05 -20.81 -0.07
N TYR A 52 -8.27 -19.59 -0.60
CA TYR A 52 -9.60 -19.12 -0.99
C TYR A 52 -9.95 -19.39 -2.44
N GLN A 53 -9.12 -20.14 -3.19
CA GLN A 53 -9.32 -20.48 -4.61
C GLN A 53 -9.60 -19.22 -5.45
N LEU A 54 -8.84 -18.15 -5.20
CA LEU A 54 -9.09 -16.85 -5.81
C LEU A 54 -8.97 -16.84 -7.33
N GLY A 55 -8.19 -17.77 -7.89
CA GLY A 55 -8.12 -17.99 -9.33
C GLY A 55 -9.47 -18.32 -9.96
N GLU A 56 -10.27 -19.17 -9.31
CA GLU A 56 -11.59 -19.57 -9.81
C GLU A 56 -12.64 -18.43 -9.70
N LYS A 57 -12.41 -17.52 -8.76
CA LYS A 57 -13.24 -16.32 -8.54
C LYS A 57 -12.84 -15.13 -9.42
N THR A 58 -11.79 -15.27 -10.27
CA THR A 58 -11.22 -14.16 -11.02
C THR A 58 -11.60 -14.23 -12.50
N THR A 59 -12.17 -13.14 -13.01
CA THR A 59 -12.36 -12.88 -14.44
C THR A 59 -11.25 -11.96 -14.93
N TRP A 60 -10.36 -12.48 -15.80
CA TRP A 60 -9.37 -11.65 -16.50
C TRP A 60 -9.95 -11.12 -17.83
N LEU A 61 -10.10 -9.81 -17.91
CA LEU A 61 -10.72 -9.15 -19.07
C LEU A 61 -9.85 -9.24 -20.32
N LEU A 62 -8.52 -9.20 -20.16
CA LEU A 62 -7.57 -9.36 -21.24
C LEU A 62 -6.59 -10.48 -20.93
N ASP A 63 -6.41 -11.37 -21.89
CA ASP A 63 -5.36 -12.39 -21.92
C ASP A 63 -4.38 -11.99 -23.02
N GLU A 64 -3.24 -11.41 -22.63
CA GLU A 64 -2.31 -10.79 -23.55
C GLU A 64 -0.99 -11.54 -23.58
N PRO A 65 -0.45 -11.82 -24.78
CA PRO A 65 0.88 -12.37 -24.91
C PRO A 65 1.94 -11.34 -24.50
N ASN A 66 3.16 -11.83 -24.25
CA ASN A 66 4.28 -10.95 -23.96
C ASN A 66 4.73 -10.16 -25.23
N GLY A 67 5.19 -8.94 -25.02
CA GLY A 67 5.71 -8.07 -26.08
C GLY A 67 4.69 -7.05 -26.63
N LYS A 68 5.17 -5.83 -26.90
CA LYS A 68 4.31 -4.69 -27.30
C LYS A 68 3.49 -4.94 -28.57
N LEU A 69 4.12 -5.46 -29.62
CA LEU A 69 3.46 -5.74 -30.91
C LEU A 69 2.44 -6.87 -30.79
N ALA A 70 2.76 -7.94 -30.06
CA ALA A 70 1.86 -9.06 -29.82
C ALA A 70 0.62 -8.63 -29.03
N LYS A 71 0.79 -7.78 -28.01
CA LYS A 71 -0.34 -7.16 -27.28
C LYS A 71 -1.23 -6.33 -28.19
N LEU A 72 -0.65 -5.46 -29.00
CA LEU A 72 -1.42 -4.62 -29.91
C LEU A 72 -2.22 -5.46 -30.93
N LYS A 73 -1.60 -6.51 -31.50
CA LYS A 73 -2.27 -7.44 -32.40
C LYS A 73 -3.42 -8.18 -31.70
N SER A 74 -3.21 -8.64 -30.47
CA SER A 74 -4.24 -9.30 -29.66
C SER A 74 -5.43 -8.35 -29.40
N ARG A 75 -5.15 -7.10 -29.03
CA ARG A 75 -6.19 -6.08 -28.80
C ARG A 75 -6.96 -5.76 -30.06
N ALA A 76 -6.28 -5.56 -31.19
CA ALA A 76 -6.93 -5.33 -32.48
C ALA A 76 -7.88 -6.48 -32.86
N MET A 77 -7.42 -7.74 -32.71
CA MET A 77 -8.24 -8.92 -32.97
C MET A 77 -9.47 -9.00 -32.07
N ASN A 78 -9.29 -8.73 -30.77
CA ASN A 78 -10.40 -8.70 -29.81
C ASN A 78 -11.39 -7.57 -30.13
N THR A 79 -10.90 -6.39 -30.52
CA THR A 79 -11.75 -5.28 -30.98
C THR A 79 -12.59 -5.70 -32.18
N LEU A 80 -12.00 -6.37 -33.18
CA LEU A 80 -12.71 -6.87 -34.36
C LEU A 80 -13.78 -7.90 -33.99
N ARG A 81 -13.53 -8.79 -33.00
CA ARG A 81 -14.56 -9.71 -32.50
C ARG A 81 -15.79 -8.99 -31.95
N GLY A 82 -15.62 -7.76 -31.42
CA GLY A 82 -16.69 -6.92 -30.92
C GLY A 82 -17.28 -5.95 -31.96
N ALA A 83 -16.91 -6.03 -33.24
CA ALA A 83 -17.27 -5.05 -34.24
C ALA A 83 -18.80 -4.87 -34.45
N GLY A 84 -19.60 -5.90 -34.16
CA GLY A 84 -21.06 -5.81 -34.18
C GLY A 84 -21.69 -5.09 -32.99
N ARG A 85 -20.91 -4.62 -32.01
CA ARG A 85 -21.41 -3.98 -30.77
C ARG A 85 -21.10 -2.49 -30.78
N LEU A 86 -22.11 -1.67 -30.51
CA LEU A 86 -21.96 -0.21 -30.41
C LEU A 86 -20.91 0.21 -29.37
N GLN A 87 -20.83 -0.51 -28.23
CA GLN A 87 -19.89 -0.21 -27.17
C GLN A 87 -18.43 -0.29 -27.64
N THR A 88 -18.10 -1.23 -28.54
CA THR A 88 -16.75 -1.38 -29.10
C THR A 88 -16.32 -0.14 -29.88
N TRP A 89 -17.21 0.42 -30.69
CA TRP A 89 -16.94 1.65 -31.43
C TRP A 89 -16.89 2.88 -30.53
N ARG A 90 -17.78 2.96 -29.54
CA ARG A 90 -17.74 4.03 -28.54
C ARG A 90 -16.41 4.01 -27.75
N ALA A 91 -15.89 2.82 -27.45
CA ALA A 91 -14.63 2.63 -26.74
C ALA A 91 -13.38 3.10 -27.51
N LEU A 92 -13.49 3.34 -28.83
CA LEU A 92 -12.42 3.91 -29.66
C LEU A 92 -12.42 5.45 -29.68
N ASN A 93 -13.29 6.11 -28.91
CA ASN A 93 -13.29 7.57 -28.80
C ASN A 93 -12.15 8.08 -27.93
N PHE A 94 -11.02 8.41 -28.52
CA PHE A 94 -9.81 8.89 -27.85
C PHE A 94 -10.03 10.16 -27.05
N GLY A 95 -10.87 11.09 -27.55
CA GLY A 95 -11.15 12.34 -26.85
C GLY A 95 -11.92 12.13 -25.54
N ARG A 96 -12.68 11.01 -25.43
CA ARG A 96 -13.48 10.70 -24.25
C ARG A 96 -12.77 9.76 -23.27
N TYR A 97 -11.99 8.81 -23.75
CA TYR A 97 -11.44 7.72 -22.95
C TYR A 97 -9.90 7.70 -22.90
N GLY A 98 -9.25 8.68 -23.55
CA GLY A 98 -7.80 8.89 -23.43
C GLY A 98 -6.94 7.72 -23.92
N ASP A 99 -5.88 7.46 -23.19
CA ASP A 99 -4.86 6.48 -23.58
C ASP A 99 -5.34 5.03 -23.56
N GLU A 100 -6.29 4.66 -22.74
CA GLU A 100 -6.87 3.31 -22.75
C GLU A 100 -7.61 3.02 -24.07
N SER A 101 -8.21 4.05 -24.67
CA SER A 101 -8.78 3.97 -26.01
C SER A 101 -7.71 3.92 -27.11
N ARG A 102 -6.68 4.80 -27.05
CA ARG A 102 -5.55 4.79 -27.99
C ARG A 102 -4.82 3.46 -28.01
N ASN A 103 -4.66 2.85 -26.84
CA ASN A 103 -4.02 1.55 -26.68
C ASN A 103 -4.98 0.37 -26.95
N MET A 104 -6.20 0.63 -27.39
CA MET A 104 -7.25 -0.36 -27.69
C MET A 104 -7.61 -1.28 -26.51
N ILE A 105 -7.35 -0.86 -25.28
CA ILE A 105 -7.66 -1.66 -24.08
C ILE A 105 -9.18 -1.78 -23.93
N LEU A 106 -9.90 -0.67 -23.90
CA LEU A 106 -11.35 -0.65 -23.71
C LEU A 106 -12.10 -1.36 -24.83
N SER A 107 -11.73 -1.13 -26.09
CA SER A 107 -12.38 -1.76 -27.25
C SER A 107 -12.12 -3.27 -27.29
N ALA A 108 -10.92 -3.72 -26.89
CA ALA A 108 -10.61 -5.14 -26.79
C ALA A 108 -11.40 -5.82 -25.66
N ILE A 109 -11.59 -5.15 -24.51
CA ILE A 109 -12.45 -5.65 -23.44
C ILE A 109 -13.91 -5.76 -23.94
N CYS A 110 -14.43 -4.73 -24.64
CA CYS A 110 -15.76 -4.79 -25.25
C CYS A 110 -15.93 -6.00 -26.18
N GLY A 111 -14.88 -6.35 -26.92
CA GLY A 111 -14.89 -7.49 -27.83
C GLY A 111 -14.89 -8.85 -27.14
N ARG A 112 -14.18 -8.96 -26.02
CA ARG A 112 -14.08 -10.21 -25.23
C ARG A 112 -15.26 -10.43 -24.30
N GLN A 113 -15.80 -9.34 -23.73
CA GLN A 113 -16.86 -9.40 -22.72
C GLN A 113 -18.24 -9.25 -23.39
N PRO A 114 -18.97 -10.38 -23.59
CA PRO A 114 -20.25 -10.34 -24.31
C PRO A 114 -21.38 -9.74 -23.48
N SER A 115 -21.33 -9.89 -22.16
CA SER A 115 -22.36 -9.44 -21.23
C SER A 115 -21.76 -8.56 -20.15
N PRO A 116 -22.50 -7.61 -19.59
CA PRO A 116 -22.04 -6.81 -18.47
C PRO A 116 -21.74 -7.69 -17.25
N LEU A 117 -20.65 -7.39 -16.55
CA LEU A 117 -20.37 -7.90 -15.21
C LEU A 117 -21.19 -7.08 -14.21
N SER A 118 -21.90 -7.76 -13.32
CA SER A 118 -22.80 -7.12 -12.35
C SER A 118 -22.39 -7.46 -10.91
N ALA A 119 -22.29 -6.43 -10.09
CA ALA A 119 -22.13 -6.54 -8.64
C ALA A 119 -22.90 -5.38 -7.98
N ASP A 120 -23.22 -5.50 -6.68
CA ASP A 120 -23.78 -4.37 -5.97
C ASP A 120 -22.74 -3.23 -5.87
N VAL A 121 -21.47 -3.60 -5.57
CA VAL A 121 -20.35 -2.67 -5.49
C VAL A 121 -19.10 -3.27 -6.12
N PHE A 122 -18.40 -2.47 -6.93
CA PHE A 122 -17.03 -2.71 -7.38
C PHE A 122 -16.06 -1.91 -6.51
N ILE A 123 -15.17 -2.60 -5.79
CA ILE A 123 -14.07 -1.99 -5.04
C ILE A 123 -12.86 -1.95 -5.95
N ALA A 124 -12.53 -0.77 -6.47
CA ALA A 124 -11.37 -0.56 -7.32
C ALA A 124 -10.16 -0.14 -6.48
N HIS A 125 -9.11 -0.96 -6.44
CA HIS A 125 -7.87 -0.57 -5.78
C HIS A 125 -6.98 0.25 -6.69
N PHE A 126 -6.53 1.39 -6.17
CA PHE A 126 -5.82 2.48 -6.84
C PHE A 126 -6.71 3.33 -7.77
N GLY A 127 -6.43 4.64 -7.79
CA GLY A 127 -7.14 5.60 -8.62
C GLY A 127 -7.23 5.22 -10.10
N PRO A 128 -6.14 4.75 -10.75
CA PRO A 128 -6.18 4.28 -12.15
C PRO A 128 -7.18 3.14 -12.38
N ALA A 129 -7.32 2.21 -11.45
CA ALA A 129 -8.33 1.14 -11.56
C ALA A 129 -9.75 1.71 -11.45
N GLY A 130 -9.96 2.68 -10.55
CA GLY A 130 -11.24 3.40 -10.45
C GLY A 130 -11.61 4.14 -11.74
N VAL A 131 -10.65 4.80 -12.37
CA VAL A 131 -10.82 5.45 -13.67
C VAL A 131 -11.28 4.45 -14.74
N THR A 132 -10.59 3.31 -14.84
CA THR A 132 -10.94 2.28 -15.83
C THR A 132 -12.31 1.66 -15.52
N ALA A 133 -12.61 1.37 -14.25
CA ALA A 133 -13.92 0.85 -13.85
C ALA A 133 -15.06 1.82 -14.21
N ALA A 134 -14.88 3.12 -13.98
CA ALA A 134 -15.85 4.15 -14.35
C ALA A 134 -16.08 4.23 -15.87
N LYS A 135 -15.03 4.12 -16.67
CA LYS A 135 -15.11 4.06 -18.13
C LYS A 135 -15.84 2.81 -18.63
N LEU A 136 -15.54 1.64 -18.05
CA LEU A 136 -16.22 0.39 -18.37
C LEU A 136 -17.71 0.42 -17.98
N ARG A 137 -18.06 1.05 -16.85
CA ARG A 137 -19.47 1.26 -16.46
C ARG A 137 -20.19 2.16 -17.45
N GLU A 138 -19.56 3.24 -17.88
CA GLU A 138 -20.11 4.14 -18.90
C GLU A 138 -20.32 3.45 -20.26
N LEU A 139 -19.43 2.51 -20.61
CA LEU A 139 -19.57 1.67 -21.80
C LEU A 139 -20.62 0.56 -21.64
N GLY A 140 -21.21 0.41 -20.44
CA GLY A 140 -22.22 -0.59 -20.15
C GLY A 140 -21.67 -2.01 -19.88
N LEU A 141 -20.37 -2.13 -19.62
CA LEU A 141 -19.68 -3.40 -19.31
C LEU A 141 -19.65 -3.73 -17.82
N LEU A 142 -19.80 -2.74 -16.95
CA LEU A 142 -19.99 -2.92 -15.51
C LEU A 142 -21.35 -2.36 -15.07
N ARG A 143 -22.04 -3.08 -14.19
CA ARG A 143 -23.30 -2.65 -13.57
C ARG A 143 -23.19 -2.74 -12.06
N GLY A 144 -23.21 -1.61 -11.38
CA GLY A 144 -23.11 -1.47 -9.92
C GLY A 144 -22.44 -0.19 -9.51
N LYS A 145 -22.34 0.03 -8.21
CA LYS A 145 -21.63 1.17 -7.62
C LYS A 145 -20.12 0.99 -7.74
N ILE A 146 -19.35 2.08 -7.74
CA ILE A 146 -17.88 2.05 -7.81
C ILE A 146 -17.34 2.78 -6.59
N ALA A 147 -16.64 2.07 -5.73
CA ALA A 147 -15.84 2.59 -4.63
C ALA A 147 -14.36 2.47 -5.00
N THR A 148 -13.59 3.57 -4.96
CA THR A 148 -12.18 3.59 -5.36
C THR A 148 -11.28 3.84 -4.16
N VAL A 149 -10.35 2.90 -3.88
CA VAL A 149 -9.37 3.01 -2.79
C VAL A 149 -8.11 3.68 -3.30
N PHE A 150 -7.66 4.75 -2.61
CA PHE A 150 -6.44 5.49 -2.92
C PHE A 150 -5.36 5.19 -1.88
N HIS A 151 -4.20 4.68 -2.35
CA HIS A 151 -3.15 4.11 -1.50
C HIS A 151 -1.94 5.02 -1.24
N GLY A 152 -1.84 6.16 -1.89
CA GLY A 152 -0.75 7.12 -1.74
C GLY A 152 -0.02 7.35 -3.06
N VAL A 153 0.64 6.35 -3.65
CA VAL A 153 1.36 6.48 -4.93
C VAL A 153 0.48 7.08 -6.04
N ASP A 154 -0.79 6.73 -6.04
CA ASP A 154 -1.82 7.19 -7.00
C ASP A 154 -2.23 8.65 -6.81
N VAL A 155 -1.88 9.27 -5.68
CA VAL A 155 -2.18 10.67 -5.36
C VAL A 155 -0.96 11.49 -4.94
N SER A 156 0.25 10.92 -5.03
CA SER A 156 1.50 11.61 -4.69
C SER A 156 2.56 11.58 -5.80
N HIS A 157 2.73 10.45 -6.49
CA HIS A 157 3.75 10.28 -7.51
C HIS A 157 3.50 11.21 -8.70
N ARG A 158 4.50 12.02 -9.08
CA ARG A 158 4.36 13.08 -10.10
C ARG A 158 3.89 12.57 -11.45
N ASP A 159 4.46 11.47 -11.95
CA ASP A 159 4.08 10.94 -13.26
C ASP A 159 2.64 10.42 -13.25
N VAL A 160 2.19 9.83 -12.14
CA VAL A 160 0.81 9.39 -11.98
C VAL A 160 -0.12 10.60 -11.97
N LEU A 161 0.19 11.63 -11.20
CA LEU A 161 -0.61 12.85 -11.13
C LEU A 161 -0.65 13.58 -12.46
N ASN A 162 0.48 13.73 -13.16
CA ASN A 162 0.53 14.38 -14.48
C ASN A 162 -0.37 13.68 -15.48
N HIS A 163 -0.47 12.35 -15.42
CA HIS A 163 -1.29 11.57 -16.32
C HIS A 163 -2.76 11.50 -15.88
N TYR A 164 -3.02 11.24 -14.60
CA TYR A 164 -4.36 10.90 -14.11
C TYR A 164 -5.16 12.07 -13.51
N THR A 165 -4.59 13.24 -13.25
CA THR A 165 -5.36 14.35 -12.64
C THR A 165 -6.62 14.71 -13.44
N PRO A 166 -6.61 14.86 -14.77
CA PRO A 166 -7.83 15.11 -15.55
C PRO A 166 -8.82 13.93 -15.49
N GLU A 167 -8.31 12.72 -15.45
CA GLU A 167 -9.11 11.49 -15.35
C GLU A 167 -9.75 11.33 -13.97
N TYR A 168 -9.05 11.74 -12.90
CA TYR A 168 -9.61 11.72 -11.54
C TYR A 168 -10.78 12.69 -11.38
N GLN A 169 -10.76 13.85 -12.02
CA GLN A 169 -11.93 14.75 -12.03
C GLN A 169 -13.15 14.08 -12.64
N GLN A 170 -12.95 13.29 -13.71
CA GLN A 170 -14.03 12.50 -14.30
C GLN A 170 -14.47 11.36 -13.37
N LEU A 171 -13.52 10.69 -12.69
CA LEU A 171 -13.81 9.66 -11.71
C LEU A 171 -14.61 10.22 -10.52
N PHE A 172 -14.27 11.40 -10.00
CA PHE A 172 -15.01 12.04 -8.91
C PHE A 172 -16.45 12.37 -9.26
N ASN A 173 -16.72 12.68 -10.53
CA ASN A 173 -18.08 12.90 -11.01
C ASN A 173 -18.85 11.57 -11.19
N ARG A 174 -18.21 10.57 -11.76
CA ARG A 174 -18.83 9.29 -12.16
C ARG A 174 -18.77 8.22 -11.06
N GLY A 175 -17.73 8.15 -10.26
CA GLY A 175 -17.60 7.21 -9.15
C GLY A 175 -18.58 7.54 -8.02
N ASP A 176 -18.90 6.55 -7.21
CA ASP A 176 -19.88 6.72 -6.14
C ASP A 176 -19.20 7.03 -4.80
N LEU A 177 -18.03 6.43 -4.51
CA LEU A 177 -17.28 6.61 -3.27
C LEU A 177 -15.78 6.60 -3.50
N MET A 178 -15.05 7.52 -2.85
CA MET A 178 -13.59 7.58 -2.82
C MET A 178 -13.10 7.24 -1.42
N LEU A 179 -12.21 6.26 -1.33
CA LEU A 179 -11.73 5.64 -0.10
C LEU A 179 -10.21 5.90 0.07
N PRO A 180 -9.78 7.11 0.43
CA PRO A 180 -8.39 7.36 0.77
C PRO A 180 -8.01 6.63 2.07
N ILE A 181 -6.77 6.13 2.15
CA ILE A 181 -6.29 5.37 3.32
C ILE A 181 -5.85 6.24 4.50
N SER A 182 -5.91 7.56 4.37
CA SER A 182 -5.59 8.50 5.45
C SER A 182 -6.35 9.82 5.29
N ARG A 183 -6.40 10.60 6.36
CA ARG A 183 -6.99 11.96 6.34
C ARG A 183 -6.20 12.90 5.45
N LEU A 184 -4.87 12.75 5.40
CA LEU A 184 -4.02 13.49 4.48
C LEU A 184 -4.48 13.29 3.03
N TRP A 185 -4.67 12.04 2.61
CA TRP A 185 -5.11 11.73 1.26
C TRP A 185 -6.56 12.16 1.01
N ALA A 186 -7.43 12.11 2.04
CA ALA A 186 -8.78 12.68 1.94
C ALA A 186 -8.74 14.18 1.61
N SER A 187 -7.91 14.93 2.33
CA SER A 187 -7.71 16.37 2.06
C SER A 187 -7.11 16.61 0.67
N ARG A 188 -6.19 15.76 0.23
CA ARG A 188 -5.61 15.84 -1.11
C ARG A 188 -6.65 15.63 -2.21
N LEU A 189 -7.52 14.62 -2.06
CA LEU A 189 -8.62 14.39 -3.01
C LEU A 189 -9.60 15.58 -3.05
N GLN A 190 -9.91 16.20 -1.91
CA GLN A 190 -10.74 17.40 -1.87
C GLN A 190 -10.08 18.57 -2.62
N GLN A 191 -8.78 18.79 -2.41
CA GLN A 191 -8.01 19.81 -3.14
C GLN A 191 -7.98 19.56 -4.64
N MET A 192 -8.05 18.29 -5.07
CA MET A 192 -8.15 17.89 -6.47
C MET A 192 -9.59 18.00 -7.02
N GLY A 193 -10.56 18.48 -6.23
CA GLY A 193 -11.92 18.72 -6.64
C GLY A 193 -12.91 17.58 -6.36
N CYS A 194 -12.54 16.58 -5.55
CA CYS A 194 -13.49 15.55 -5.14
C CYS A 194 -14.50 16.11 -4.14
N PRO A 195 -15.81 15.95 -4.36
CA PRO A 195 -16.84 16.35 -3.42
C PRO A 195 -16.69 15.66 -2.06
N ALA A 196 -16.72 16.41 -0.96
CA ALA A 196 -16.51 15.88 0.38
C ALA A 196 -17.47 14.73 0.75
N GLN A 197 -18.72 14.81 0.30
CA GLN A 197 -19.73 13.77 0.54
C GLN A 197 -19.43 12.43 -0.16
N LYS A 198 -18.50 12.40 -1.11
CA LYS A 198 -18.04 11.18 -1.78
C LYS A 198 -16.76 10.61 -1.17
N ILE A 199 -16.23 11.19 -0.10
CA ILE A 199 -14.98 10.77 0.52
C ILE A 199 -15.26 10.16 1.88
N ALA A 200 -14.78 8.94 2.07
CA ALA A 200 -14.72 8.28 3.37
C ALA A 200 -13.33 7.67 3.59
N VAL A 201 -12.68 8.00 4.71
CA VAL A 201 -11.36 7.42 5.02
C VAL A 201 -11.51 5.94 5.34
N SER A 202 -10.82 5.08 4.58
CA SER A 202 -10.74 3.64 4.81
C SER A 202 -9.28 3.24 4.99
N ARG A 203 -8.84 3.16 6.24
CA ARG A 203 -7.44 2.89 6.58
C ARG A 203 -7.00 1.48 6.19
N MET A 204 -5.69 1.32 6.03
CA MET A 204 -5.05 0.01 6.08
C MET A 204 -4.94 -0.42 7.54
N GLY A 205 -4.91 -1.73 7.77
CA GLY A 205 -4.80 -2.25 9.13
C GLY A 205 -3.91 -3.48 9.21
N VAL A 206 -3.65 -3.90 10.43
CA VAL A 206 -2.86 -5.09 10.77
C VAL A 206 -3.76 -6.14 11.44
N ASN A 207 -3.50 -7.43 11.14
CA ASN A 207 -4.19 -8.53 11.82
C ASN A 207 -3.60 -8.73 13.22
N MET A 208 -4.36 -8.28 14.23
CA MET A 208 -3.92 -8.32 15.63
C MET A 208 -3.70 -9.72 16.18
N GLU A 209 -4.31 -10.76 15.62
CA GLU A 209 -4.12 -12.15 16.05
C GLU A 209 -2.73 -12.70 15.68
N LYS A 210 -2.13 -12.15 14.60
CA LYS A 210 -0.79 -12.53 14.14
C LYS A 210 0.33 -11.85 14.92
N PHE A 211 0.02 -10.74 15.62
CA PHE A 211 0.99 -9.90 16.31
C PHE A 211 0.68 -9.82 17.80
N SER A 212 1.08 -10.88 18.54
CA SER A 212 0.96 -10.93 20.01
C SER A 212 1.87 -9.90 20.64
N LEU A 213 1.40 -9.26 21.72
CA LEU A 213 2.21 -8.36 22.52
C LEU A 213 3.37 -9.14 23.16
N ARG A 214 4.59 -8.69 22.93
CA ARG A 214 5.77 -9.25 23.59
C ARG A 214 5.94 -8.69 25.01
N PRO A 215 6.67 -9.39 25.90
CA PRO A 215 7.07 -8.82 27.18
C PRO A 215 7.90 -7.54 26.98
N LEU A 216 7.75 -6.60 27.93
CA LEU A 216 8.58 -5.39 27.94
C LEU A 216 10.06 -5.78 28.04
N LYS A 217 10.84 -5.26 27.11
CA LYS A 217 12.27 -5.51 27.04
C LYS A 217 13.03 -4.26 27.46
N THR A 218 14.00 -4.40 28.35
CA THR A 218 14.97 -3.34 28.63
C THR A 218 15.94 -3.25 27.46
N PRO A 219 16.19 -2.05 26.90
CA PRO A 219 17.15 -1.87 25.81
C PRO A 219 18.52 -2.45 26.20
N GLY A 220 19.13 -3.18 25.27
CA GLY A 220 20.45 -3.80 25.47
C GLY A 220 21.59 -2.90 25.00
N GLN A 221 22.80 -3.36 25.27
CA GLN A 221 24.03 -2.86 24.64
C GLN A 221 24.69 -4.05 23.92
N PRO A 222 24.87 -3.98 22.60
CA PRO A 222 24.53 -2.87 21.69
C PRO A 222 23.01 -2.66 21.52
N LEU A 223 22.59 -1.42 21.23
CA LEU A 223 21.22 -1.08 20.85
C LEU A 223 20.84 -1.79 19.54
N LYS A 224 19.86 -2.69 19.58
CA LYS A 224 19.42 -3.47 18.41
C LYS A 224 18.27 -2.78 17.69
N MET A 225 18.58 -2.19 16.55
CA MET A 225 17.59 -1.53 15.68
C MET A 225 17.21 -2.41 14.50
N ILE A 226 15.97 -2.30 14.03
CA ILE A 226 15.47 -3.04 12.88
C ILE A 226 14.58 -2.18 12.00
N SER A 227 14.72 -2.37 10.67
CA SER A 227 13.75 -1.91 9.66
C SER A 227 13.29 -3.08 8.81
N VAL A 228 12.00 -3.13 8.50
CA VAL A 228 11.41 -4.09 7.57
C VAL A 228 10.70 -3.31 6.48
N ALA A 229 11.27 -3.28 5.28
CA ALA A 229 10.74 -2.44 4.20
C ALA A 229 11.22 -2.87 2.82
N ARG A 230 10.44 -2.53 1.78
CA ARG A 230 10.96 -2.54 0.42
C ARG A 230 12.04 -1.45 0.27
N LEU A 231 13.20 -1.77 -0.30
CA LEU A 231 14.31 -0.83 -0.40
C LEU A 231 14.05 0.18 -1.54
N THR A 232 13.29 1.22 -1.22
CA THR A 232 12.94 2.34 -2.11
C THR A 232 13.25 3.66 -1.41
N GLU A 233 13.35 4.74 -2.18
CA GLU A 233 13.70 6.07 -1.67
C GLU A 233 12.82 6.52 -0.51
N LYS A 234 11.52 6.44 -0.71
CA LYS A 234 10.52 6.92 0.28
C LYS A 234 10.59 6.25 1.65
N LYS A 235 11.26 5.10 1.77
CA LYS A 235 11.47 4.44 3.06
C LYS A 235 12.52 5.12 3.94
N GLY A 236 13.27 6.08 3.39
CA GLY A 236 14.22 6.90 4.14
C GLY A 236 15.41 6.15 4.74
N LEU A 237 15.69 4.91 4.28
CA LEU A 237 16.77 4.08 4.84
C LEU A 237 18.14 4.71 4.67
N HIS A 238 18.34 5.56 3.67
CA HIS A 238 19.54 6.38 3.50
C HIS A 238 19.70 7.40 4.64
N VAL A 239 18.60 7.98 5.13
CA VAL A 239 18.63 8.88 6.28
C VAL A 239 18.96 8.10 7.56
N ALA A 240 18.45 6.86 7.70
CA ALA A 240 18.80 5.98 8.81
C ALA A 240 20.30 5.62 8.80
N ILE A 241 20.88 5.30 7.63
CA ILE A 241 22.32 4.99 7.51
C ILE A 241 23.17 6.23 7.83
N GLU A 242 22.76 7.41 7.41
CA GLU A 242 23.43 8.67 7.77
C GLU A 242 23.36 8.92 9.29
N ALA A 243 22.22 8.68 9.92
CA ALA A 243 22.08 8.75 11.38
C ALA A 243 22.99 7.72 12.08
N CYS A 244 23.15 6.51 11.53
CA CYS A 244 24.08 5.50 12.07
C CYS A 244 25.54 5.98 12.01
N ARG A 245 25.95 6.71 10.96
CA ARG A 245 27.28 7.34 10.90
C ARG A 245 27.47 8.31 12.07
N LEU A 246 26.48 9.16 12.34
CA LEU A 246 26.53 10.11 13.45
C LEU A 246 26.54 9.40 14.83
N LEU A 247 25.79 8.31 14.99
CA LEU A 247 25.83 7.51 16.23
C LEU A 247 27.22 6.92 16.48
N ARG A 248 27.86 6.36 15.45
CA ARG A 248 29.23 5.82 15.56
C ARG A 248 30.22 6.92 15.97
N GLU A 249 30.14 8.09 15.35
CA GLU A 249 31.00 9.24 15.68
C GLU A 249 30.84 9.70 17.15
N ARG A 250 29.64 9.50 17.74
CA ARG A 250 29.34 9.77 19.15
C ARG A 250 29.71 8.63 20.09
N GLY A 251 30.24 7.53 19.57
CA GLY A 251 30.62 6.36 20.38
C GLY A 251 29.43 5.54 20.89
N VAL A 252 28.24 5.67 20.30
CA VAL A 252 27.07 4.85 20.65
C VAL A 252 27.25 3.45 20.09
N ASP A 253 27.13 2.41 20.94
CA ASP A 253 27.19 1.02 20.51
C ASP A 253 25.81 0.55 20.02
N PHE A 254 25.72 0.11 18.77
CA PHE A 254 24.46 -0.33 18.14
C PHE A 254 24.67 -1.42 17.10
N ARG A 255 23.58 -2.11 16.77
CA ARG A 255 23.44 -2.99 15.61
C ARG A 255 22.15 -2.66 14.88
N TYR A 256 22.21 -2.47 13.56
CA TYR A 256 21.06 -2.12 12.76
C TYR A 256 20.85 -3.15 11.64
N HIS A 257 19.67 -3.79 11.63
CA HIS A 257 19.26 -4.73 10.58
C HIS A 257 18.23 -4.10 9.65
N ILE A 258 18.52 -4.10 8.36
CA ILE A 258 17.62 -3.63 7.30
C ILE A 258 17.13 -4.83 6.51
N LEU A 259 15.89 -5.26 6.75
CA LEU A 259 15.26 -6.41 6.09
C LEU A 259 14.46 -5.95 4.87
N GLY A 260 14.69 -6.63 3.75
CA GLY A 260 13.95 -6.42 2.51
C GLY A 260 14.83 -6.38 1.28
N ILE A 261 14.19 -6.20 0.14
CA ILE A 261 14.81 -6.07 -1.18
C ILE A 261 14.21 -4.88 -1.92
N GLY A 262 14.91 -4.35 -2.92
CA GLY A 262 14.38 -3.27 -3.74
C GLY A 262 15.44 -2.55 -4.57
N PRO A 263 15.01 -1.60 -5.43
CA PRO A 263 15.91 -0.95 -6.38
C PRO A 263 17.02 -0.11 -5.72
N TRP A 264 16.87 0.26 -4.45
CA TRP A 264 17.86 1.05 -3.72
C TRP A 264 18.92 0.21 -3.00
N GLU A 265 18.87 -1.12 -3.06
CA GLU A 265 19.80 -2.01 -2.35
C GLU A 265 21.25 -1.67 -2.60
N ARG A 266 21.66 -1.55 -3.87
CA ARG A 266 23.03 -1.22 -4.24
C ARG A 266 23.48 0.12 -3.64
N ARG A 267 22.62 1.14 -3.73
CA ARG A 267 22.92 2.48 -3.20
C ARG A 267 23.12 2.45 -1.68
N LEU A 268 22.24 1.75 -0.95
CA LEU A 268 22.33 1.64 0.51
C LEU A 268 23.61 0.89 0.93
N ARG A 269 23.98 -0.19 0.24
CA ARG A 269 25.24 -0.91 0.50
C ARG A 269 26.45 -0.02 0.27
N THR A 270 26.49 0.72 -0.82
CA THR A 270 27.57 1.69 -1.10
C THR A 270 27.68 2.76 0.01
N MET A 271 26.56 3.25 0.56
CA MET A 271 26.60 4.19 1.68
C MET A 271 27.17 3.56 2.96
N ILE A 272 26.80 2.30 3.25
CA ILE A 272 27.33 1.56 4.41
C ILE A 272 28.85 1.44 4.31
N GLU A 273 29.38 1.07 3.13
CA GLU A 273 30.82 0.98 2.85
C GLU A 273 31.51 2.35 2.97
N GLN A 274 30.96 3.39 2.34
CA GLN A 274 31.52 4.75 2.39
C GLN A 274 31.62 5.31 3.82
N PHE A 275 30.64 4.97 4.65
CA PHE A 275 30.60 5.39 6.05
C PHE A 275 31.29 4.41 6.99
N GLN A 276 31.92 3.33 6.48
CA GLN A 276 32.59 2.29 7.28
C GLN A 276 31.67 1.73 8.37
N LEU A 277 30.43 1.36 8.00
CA LEU A 277 29.39 0.88 8.91
C LEU A 277 29.14 -0.63 8.80
N GLU A 278 30.00 -1.40 8.10
CA GLU A 278 29.79 -2.82 7.81
C GLU A 278 29.64 -3.69 9.07
N GLU A 279 30.33 -3.27 10.15
CA GLU A 279 30.23 -3.96 11.45
C GLU A 279 28.97 -3.58 12.24
N TYR A 280 28.29 -2.48 11.87
CA TYR A 280 27.14 -1.92 12.59
C TYR A 280 25.83 -2.16 11.88
N VAL A 281 25.81 -2.09 10.53
CA VAL A 281 24.60 -2.14 9.70
C VAL A 281 24.63 -3.36 8.78
N VAL A 282 23.63 -4.23 8.95
CA VAL A 282 23.53 -5.48 8.20
C VAL A 282 22.28 -5.48 7.33
N MET A 283 22.45 -5.82 6.04
CA MET A 283 21.35 -5.97 5.07
C MET A 283 21.27 -7.44 4.62
N PRO A 284 20.52 -8.30 5.34
CA PRO A 284 20.44 -9.74 5.04
C PRO A 284 19.50 -10.07 3.86
N GLY A 285 18.89 -9.04 3.23
CA GLY A 285 17.96 -9.21 2.13
C GLY A 285 16.55 -9.59 2.58
N PHE A 286 15.82 -10.30 1.72
CA PHE A 286 14.48 -10.80 2.03
C PHE A 286 14.55 -11.91 3.08
N LYS A 287 13.62 -11.86 4.04
CA LYS A 287 13.46 -12.90 5.07
C LYS A 287 12.02 -13.40 5.11
N PRO A 288 11.79 -14.70 5.31
CA PRO A 288 10.45 -15.25 5.55
C PRO A 288 9.81 -14.66 6.81
N ASN A 289 8.48 -14.63 6.86
CA ASN A 289 7.74 -13.99 7.96
C ASN A 289 8.12 -14.51 9.37
N HIS A 290 8.43 -15.80 9.51
CA HIS A 290 8.83 -16.35 10.82
C HIS A 290 10.21 -15.87 11.27
N GLU A 291 11.17 -15.68 10.34
CA GLU A 291 12.48 -15.08 10.66
C GLU A 291 12.32 -13.59 10.98
N VAL A 292 11.51 -12.86 10.20
CA VAL A 292 11.20 -11.45 10.49
C VAL A 292 10.62 -11.30 11.88
N LYS A 293 9.67 -12.19 12.26
CA LYS A 293 9.08 -12.17 13.62
C LYS A 293 10.14 -12.39 14.68
N ALA A 294 11.01 -13.40 14.54
CA ALA A 294 12.08 -13.66 15.49
C ALA A 294 13.03 -12.46 15.65
N MET A 295 13.41 -11.81 14.54
CA MET A 295 14.26 -10.63 14.56
C MET A 295 13.56 -9.41 15.17
N LEU A 296 12.25 -9.25 14.96
CA LEU A 296 11.43 -8.24 15.63
C LEU A 296 11.39 -8.47 17.15
N ASP A 297 11.24 -9.72 17.58
CA ASP A 297 11.21 -10.06 19.02
C ASP A 297 12.56 -9.75 19.70
N GLU A 298 13.68 -9.83 18.98
CA GLU A 298 15.01 -9.49 19.48
C GLU A 298 15.36 -8.00 19.43
N ALA A 299 14.68 -7.21 18.59
CA ALA A 299 14.99 -5.81 18.41
C ALA A 299 14.59 -4.97 19.63
N ASP A 300 15.35 -3.92 19.93
CA ASP A 300 15.03 -2.92 20.93
C ASP A 300 14.18 -1.79 20.36
N LEU A 301 14.36 -1.47 19.08
CA LEU A 301 13.74 -0.35 18.39
C LEU A 301 13.42 -0.68 16.93
N PHE A 302 12.24 -0.30 16.47
CA PHE A 302 11.88 -0.32 15.06
C PHE A 302 12.08 1.07 14.44
N LEU A 303 12.81 1.15 13.33
CA LEU A 303 13.19 2.39 12.69
C LEU A 303 12.67 2.43 11.25
N LEU A 304 11.86 3.44 10.91
CA LEU A 304 11.41 3.66 9.54
C LEU A 304 11.25 5.17 9.27
N PRO A 305 12.34 5.88 8.96
CA PRO A 305 12.33 7.33 8.77
C PRO A 305 11.89 7.69 7.35
N SER A 306 10.66 7.35 6.97
CA SER A 306 10.11 7.57 5.64
C SER A 306 10.18 9.04 5.22
N VAL A 307 10.38 9.26 3.91
CA VAL A 307 10.55 10.58 3.31
C VAL A 307 9.77 10.70 2.01
N THR A 308 9.55 11.92 1.56
CA THR A 308 9.03 12.19 0.21
C THR A 308 10.12 11.89 -0.82
N GLY A 309 9.88 10.99 -1.74
CA GLY A 309 10.83 10.66 -2.80
C GLY A 309 11.04 11.82 -3.79
N ALA A 310 12.15 11.79 -4.51
CA ALA A 310 12.48 12.81 -5.53
C ALA A 310 11.43 12.90 -6.65
N ASP A 311 10.71 11.81 -6.90
CA ASP A 311 9.57 11.71 -7.84
C ASP A 311 8.23 12.13 -7.23
N GLY A 312 8.23 12.57 -5.96
CA GLY A 312 7.04 12.92 -5.19
C GLY A 312 6.31 11.73 -4.57
N ASP A 313 6.81 10.49 -4.74
CA ASP A 313 6.20 9.32 -4.11
C ASP A 313 6.28 9.42 -2.59
N MET A 314 5.13 9.25 -1.94
CA MET A 314 4.99 9.31 -0.49
C MET A 314 4.41 7.98 0.03
N GLU A 315 4.64 7.72 1.31
CA GLU A 315 3.96 6.62 1.99
C GLU A 315 2.45 6.90 2.11
N GLY A 316 1.69 5.82 2.29
CA GLY A 316 0.40 5.93 2.94
C GLY A 316 0.58 6.02 4.46
N ILE A 317 0.18 4.96 5.16
CA ILE A 317 0.57 4.70 6.55
C ILE A 317 1.26 3.32 6.53
N PRO A 318 2.57 3.25 6.85
CA PRO A 318 3.33 2.01 6.71
C PRO A 318 2.81 0.89 7.62
N VAL A 319 2.39 -0.24 7.03
CA VAL A 319 1.90 -1.40 7.77
C VAL A 319 2.98 -1.95 8.72
N ALA A 320 4.25 -1.91 8.32
CA ALA A 320 5.35 -2.36 9.17
C ALA A 320 5.49 -1.57 10.50
N LEU A 321 5.12 -0.27 10.51
CA LEU A 321 5.02 0.51 11.76
C LEU A 321 3.84 0.02 12.63
N MET A 322 2.69 -0.27 12.01
CA MET A 322 1.54 -0.83 12.73
C MET A 322 1.89 -2.19 13.35
N GLU A 323 2.60 -3.05 12.60
CA GLU A 323 3.06 -4.36 13.06
C GLU A 323 4.03 -4.24 14.24
N ALA A 324 5.02 -3.34 14.15
CA ALA A 324 5.95 -3.08 15.24
C ALA A 324 5.25 -2.56 16.52
N MET A 325 4.33 -1.60 16.37
CA MET A 325 3.51 -1.09 17.48
C MET A 325 2.61 -2.17 18.07
N ALA A 326 2.05 -3.04 17.25
CA ALA A 326 1.21 -4.16 17.67
C ALA A 326 2.00 -5.19 18.49
N VAL A 327 3.24 -5.49 18.11
CA VAL A 327 4.14 -6.40 18.86
C VAL A 327 4.63 -5.75 20.15
N GLY A 328 4.57 -4.43 20.28
CA GLY A 328 5.10 -3.70 21.43
C GLY A 328 6.59 -3.40 21.29
N ILE A 329 7.03 -3.03 20.08
CA ILE A 329 8.37 -2.52 19.81
C ILE A 329 8.30 -0.99 19.76
N PRO A 330 9.17 -0.26 20.49
CA PRO A 330 9.28 1.18 20.35
C PRO A 330 9.56 1.57 18.89
N VAL A 331 8.90 2.61 18.41
CA VAL A 331 9.03 3.03 17.00
C VAL A 331 9.59 4.45 16.89
N VAL A 332 10.53 4.64 15.96
CA VAL A 332 10.99 5.97 15.52
C VAL A 332 10.72 6.09 14.04
N SER A 333 10.05 7.19 13.66
CA SER A 333 9.71 7.49 12.28
C SER A 333 9.80 9.00 12.03
N THR A 334 9.15 9.47 10.97
CA THR A 334 9.21 10.88 10.55
C THR A 334 7.83 11.53 10.53
N LEU A 335 7.79 12.85 10.57
CA LEU A 335 6.62 13.69 10.32
C LEU A 335 6.25 13.66 8.83
N HIS A 336 6.06 12.43 8.29
CA HIS A 336 5.86 12.17 6.88
C HIS A 336 4.45 11.64 6.62
N SER A 337 3.77 12.20 5.62
CA SER A 337 2.49 11.71 5.09
C SER A 337 1.46 11.40 6.19
N GLY A 338 0.89 10.18 6.18
CA GLY A 338 -0.09 9.71 7.16
C GLY A 338 0.53 9.15 8.45
N ILE A 339 1.84 9.15 8.62
CA ILE A 339 2.49 8.59 9.82
C ILE A 339 2.05 9.28 11.12
N PRO A 340 1.85 10.63 11.16
CA PRO A 340 1.32 11.29 12.35
C PRO A 340 -0.13 10.91 12.71
N GLU A 341 -0.87 10.24 11.83
CA GLU A 341 -2.17 9.65 12.17
C GLU A 341 -2.03 8.33 12.95
N LEU A 342 -0.92 7.62 12.77
CA LEU A 342 -0.59 6.38 13.47
C LEU A 342 0.16 6.63 14.78
N ILE A 343 1.20 7.48 14.72
CA ILE A 343 2.09 7.74 15.84
C ILE A 343 1.78 9.10 16.45
N ASP A 344 1.27 9.11 17.67
CA ASP A 344 1.15 10.30 18.48
C ASP A 344 2.54 10.63 19.07
N ALA A 345 3.18 11.70 18.56
CA ALA A 345 4.57 12.04 18.88
C ALA A 345 4.83 12.12 20.40
N ASN A 346 5.89 11.46 20.86
CA ASN A 346 6.29 11.33 22.26
C ASN A 346 5.26 10.61 23.18
N ARG A 347 4.16 10.08 22.62
CA ARG A 347 3.12 9.39 23.40
C ARG A 347 2.99 7.90 23.00
N SER A 348 3.05 7.57 21.71
CA SER A 348 2.99 6.20 21.21
C SER A 348 4.21 5.82 20.34
N GLY A 349 5.19 6.70 20.24
CA GLY A 349 6.42 6.58 19.47
C GLY A 349 7.06 7.95 19.25
N TRP A 350 8.13 8.01 18.51
CA TRP A 350 8.84 9.25 18.23
C TRP A 350 8.83 9.60 16.75
N LEU A 351 8.67 10.87 16.45
CA LEU A 351 8.68 11.44 15.11
C LEU A 351 9.74 12.54 15.02
N VAL A 352 10.57 12.48 13.98
CA VAL A 352 11.56 13.51 13.63
C VAL A 352 11.21 14.11 12.26
N PRO A 353 11.77 15.26 11.87
CA PRO A 353 11.58 15.80 10.52
C PRO A 353 12.11 14.84 9.44
N GLU A 354 11.52 14.90 8.22
CA GLU A 354 12.04 14.21 7.06
C GLU A 354 13.46 14.71 6.75
N TYR A 355 14.33 13.81 6.26
CA TYR A 355 15.71 14.10 5.85
C TYR A 355 16.63 14.68 6.95
N ASP A 356 16.21 14.67 8.21
CA ASP A 356 17.01 15.15 9.34
C ASP A 356 17.70 13.96 10.05
N ALA A 357 18.84 13.55 9.50
CA ALA A 357 19.65 12.48 10.08
C ALA A 357 20.22 12.88 11.46
N SER A 358 20.45 14.18 11.73
CA SER A 358 20.93 14.64 13.03
C SER A 358 19.87 14.49 14.11
N ALA A 359 18.65 14.99 13.88
CA ALA A 359 17.52 14.80 14.78
C ALA A 359 17.22 13.30 15.02
N LEU A 360 17.35 12.48 13.97
CA LEU A 360 17.21 11.04 14.10
C LEU A 360 18.29 10.44 14.99
N ALA A 361 19.57 10.78 14.79
CA ALA A 361 20.67 10.31 15.62
C ALA A 361 20.55 10.77 17.09
N ASP A 362 20.12 12.01 17.32
CA ASP A 362 19.84 12.53 18.65
C ASP A 362 18.77 11.71 19.37
N ARG A 363 17.65 11.41 18.66
CA ARG A 363 16.57 10.59 19.21
C ARG A 363 17.01 9.17 19.52
N LEU A 364 17.81 8.54 18.63
CA LEU A 364 18.32 7.20 18.81
C LEU A 364 19.32 7.11 19.98
N ALA A 365 20.21 8.10 20.13
CA ALA A 365 21.14 8.17 21.23
C ALA A 365 20.42 8.31 22.59
N GLN A 366 19.38 9.15 22.66
CA GLN A 366 18.57 9.34 23.88
C GLN A 366 17.67 8.15 24.23
N PHE A 367 17.52 7.17 23.34
CA PHE A 367 16.64 6.04 23.59
C PHE A 367 17.09 5.18 24.80
N ALA A 368 18.40 5.05 25.00
CA ALA A 368 18.96 4.32 26.14
C ALA A 368 18.63 4.96 27.50
N ASP A 369 18.34 6.27 27.52
CA ASP A 369 18.04 7.06 28.73
C ASP A 369 16.55 7.08 29.08
N VAL A 370 15.69 6.46 28.25
CA VAL A 370 14.23 6.46 28.47
C VAL A 370 13.91 5.57 29.67
N GLU A 371 13.23 6.13 30.67
CA GLU A 371 12.79 5.37 31.82
C GLU A 371 11.86 4.22 31.46
N GLN A 372 12.06 3.06 32.09
CA GLN A 372 11.27 1.85 31.79
C GLN A 372 9.76 2.06 31.99
N GLN A 373 9.37 2.86 32.98
CA GLN A 373 7.97 3.19 33.22
C GLN A 373 7.36 4.03 32.10
N GLU A 374 8.09 5.02 31.60
CA GLU A 374 7.70 5.85 30.46
C GLU A 374 7.58 5.01 29.19
N LEU A 375 8.57 4.17 28.91
CA LEU A 375 8.58 3.27 27.78
C LEU A 375 7.38 2.30 27.83
N SER A 376 7.11 1.69 28.99
CA SER A 376 5.95 0.81 29.18
C SER A 376 4.62 1.52 28.87
N ALA A 377 4.46 2.73 29.39
CA ALA A 377 3.27 3.54 29.13
C ALA A 377 3.12 3.93 27.65
N MET A 378 4.23 4.22 26.97
CA MET A 378 4.26 4.51 25.53
C MET A 378 3.83 3.30 24.71
N LEU A 379 4.40 2.13 24.96
CA LEU A 379 4.09 0.89 24.25
C LEU A 379 2.63 0.47 24.44
N LYS A 380 2.08 0.65 25.62
CA LYS A 380 0.65 0.41 25.88
C LYS A 380 -0.21 1.30 25.00
N ARG A 381 0.06 2.61 24.97
CA ARG A 381 -0.68 3.55 24.11
C ARG A 381 -0.50 3.24 22.62
N ALA A 382 0.71 2.83 22.21
CA ALA A 382 0.98 2.42 20.84
C ALA A 382 0.12 1.22 20.42
N ARG A 383 0.04 0.21 21.26
CA ARG A 383 -0.79 -0.98 21.06
C ARG A 383 -2.27 -0.62 21.01
N GLU A 384 -2.76 0.14 21.97
CA GLU A 384 -4.16 0.60 22.04
C GLU A 384 -4.55 1.40 20.79
N LYS A 385 -3.64 2.24 20.27
CA LYS A 385 -3.84 3.00 19.03
C LYS A 385 -4.07 2.06 17.83
N VAL A 386 -3.23 1.03 17.68
CA VAL A 386 -3.35 0.06 16.61
C VAL A 386 -4.63 -0.77 16.76
N GLU A 387 -4.95 -1.26 17.96
CA GLU A 387 -6.17 -2.04 18.23
C GLU A 387 -7.44 -1.26 17.92
N ASN A 388 -7.47 0.02 18.27
CA ASN A 388 -8.66 0.85 18.13
C ASN A 388 -8.85 1.44 16.72
N GLU A 389 -7.76 1.82 16.03
CA GLU A 389 -7.86 2.58 14.78
C GLU A 389 -7.29 1.84 13.56
N PHE A 390 -6.44 0.81 13.76
CA PHE A 390 -5.73 0.09 12.70
C PHE A 390 -5.91 -1.43 12.77
N ASN A 391 -6.92 -1.91 13.49
CA ASN A 391 -7.29 -3.32 13.49
C ASN A 391 -7.98 -3.69 12.19
N GLN A 392 -7.35 -4.57 11.41
CA GLN A 392 -7.80 -4.99 10.08
C GLN A 392 -9.23 -5.53 10.07
N GLN A 393 -9.60 -6.36 11.03
CA GLN A 393 -10.96 -6.93 11.10
C GLN A 393 -12.02 -5.87 11.36
N ARG A 394 -11.71 -4.87 12.20
CA ARG A 394 -12.60 -3.75 12.45
C ARG A 394 -12.77 -2.88 11.23
N ILE A 395 -11.65 -2.50 10.59
CA ILE A 395 -11.64 -1.66 9.37
C ILE A 395 -12.46 -2.31 8.26
N TYR A 396 -12.31 -3.61 8.04
CA TYR A 396 -13.05 -4.30 6.99
C TYR A 396 -14.56 -4.41 7.29
N ARG A 397 -14.96 -4.57 8.56
CA ARG A 397 -16.36 -4.50 8.95
C ARG A 397 -16.96 -3.10 8.77
N GLU A 398 -16.22 -2.06 9.14
CA GLU A 398 -16.64 -0.68 8.92
C GLU A 398 -16.79 -0.36 7.43
N LEU A 399 -15.83 -0.80 6.61
CA LEU A 399 -15.90 -0.67 5.16
C LEU A 399 -17.12 -1.42 4.60
N ALA A 400 -17.34 -2.67 5.00
CA ALA A 400 -18.48 -3.46 4.55
C ALA A 400 -19.81 -2.79 4.91
N SER A 401 -19.94 -2.25 6.12
CA SER A 401 -21.12 -1.48 6.54
C SER A 401 -21.32 -0.21 5.72
N LEU A 402 -20.24 0.52 5.41
CA LEU A 402 -20.29 1.71 4.57
C LEU A 402 -20.75 1.37 3.15
N LEU A 403 -20.26 0.28 2.56
CA LEU A 403 -20.67 -0.14 1.22
C LEU A 403 -22.13 -0.55 1.12
N GLN A 404 -22.74 -1.01 2.22
CA GLN A 404 -24.19 -1.31 2.26
C GLN A 404 -25.07 -0.05 2.19
N THR A 405 -24.51 1.12 2.45
CA THR A 405 -25.25 2.40 2.39
C THR A 405 -25.19 3.09 1.02
N LEU A 406 -24.43 2.54 0.06
CA LEU A 406 -24.32 3.06 -1.30
C LEU A 406 -25.50 2.64 -2.19
#